data_849fe8c0cd079e3aa623ecacde6f0532
#
_entry.id   849fe8c0cd079e3aa623ecacde6f0532
#
_cell.length_a   1.000
_cell.length_b   1.000
_cell.length_c   1.000
_cell.angle_alpha   90.00
_cell.angle_beta   90.00
_cell.angle_gamma   90.00
#
_symmetry.space_group_name_H-M   'P 1'
#
loop_
_entity.id
_entity.type
_entity.pdbx_description
1 polymer ?
#
loop_
_entity_poly.entity_id
_entity_poly.type
_entity_poly.pdbx_seq_one_letter_code
_entity_poly.pdbx_strand_id
1 'polypeptide(L)'
;MSRLASRDQVRDARFKRLAQSIDALTEKDEDFLRHAREIAALRRSAAAGLHAICSGFVGSLNRLLSRSEIVLDPPEFSPDAFQEEAKNLFQINVQGRILQVEFEAAPGLISTEDLRLPYTLQGVVRAFNQELLDRSLIEEQLLFYTLEKEKKMWRFFDARTYRSGPFDQEYLISLMEQLI
;
A
#
# COMPACT_ATOMS: atom_id res chain seq x y z
N MET A 1 64.32 12.87 -20.46
CA MET A 1 63.49 11.68 -20.19
C MET A 1 62.50 11.81 -19.02
N SER A 2 62.63 12.79 -18.12
CA SER A 2 61.79 12.90 -16.91
C SER A 2 60.33 13.41 -17.11
N ARG A 3 60.02 14.20 -18.18
CA ARG A 3 58.68 14.82 -18.35
C ARG A 3 57.63 13.89 -18.94
N LEU A 4 57.98 12.86 -19.68
CA LEU A 4 57.06 11.86 -20.27
C LEU A 4 56.58 10.90 -19.19
N ALA A 5 57.45 10.40 -18.32
CA ALA A 5 57.09 9.54 -17.20
C ALA A 5 56.11 10.19 -16.20
N SER A 6 56.23 11.50 -15.98
CA SER A 6 55.32 12.28 -15.12
C SER A 6 53.91 12.43 -15.72
N ARG A 7 53.77 12.55 -17.05
CA ARG A 7 52.50 12.65 -17.75
C ARG A 7 51.73 11.33 -17.72
N ASP A 8 52.43 10.20 -17.91
CA ASP A 8 51.85 8.88 -17.88
C ASP A 8 51.35 8.53 -16.44
N GLN A 9 52.11 8.86 -15.42
CA GLN A 9 51.68 8.70 -14.03
C GLN A 9 50.44 9.51 -13.67
N VAL A 10 50.34 10.74 -14.16
CA VAL A 10 49.15 11.60 -13.93
C VAL A 10 47.95 11.03 -14.67
N ARG A 11 48.11 10.53 -15.89
CA ARG A 11 47.06 9.91 -16.65
C ARG A 11 46.54 8.65 -15.95
N ASP A 12 47.44 7.79 -15.50
CA ASP A 12 47.08 6.56 -14.78
C ASP A 12 46.37 6.84 -13.45
N ALA A 13 46.78 7.88 -12.71
CA ALA A 13 46.07 8.30 -11.52
C ALA A 13 44.64 8.81 -11.83
N ARG A 14 44.45 9.47 -12.98
CA ARG A 14 43.12 9.91 -13.42
C ARG A 14 42.24 8.71 -13.82
N PHE A 15 42.78 7.72 -14.50
CA PHE A 15 42.04 6.50 -14.82
C PHE A 15 41.64 5.73 -13.56
N LYS A 16 42.51 5.61 -12.57
CA LYS A 16 42.17 4.98 -11.30
C LYS A 16 41.00 5.69 -10.58
N ARG A 17 41.04 7.01 -10.52
CA ARG A 17 39.94 7.81 -9.91
C ARG A 17 38.65 7.65 -10.68
N LEU A 18 38.71 7.64 -12.02
CA LEU A 18 37.53 7.46 -12.85
C LEU A 18 36.94 6.06 -12.65
N ALA A 19 37.76 5.01 -12.64
CA ALA A 19 37.32 3.66 -12.35
C ALA A 19 36.65 3.55 -10.98
N GLN A 20 37.24 4.10 -9.92
CA GLN A 20 36.64 4.16 -8.60
C GLN A 20 35.32 4.90 -8.57
N SER A 21 35.19 5.99 -9.32
CA SER A 21 33.91 6.74 -9.43
C SER A 21 32.83 5.94 -10.15
N ILE A 22 33.22 5.18 -11.19
CA ILE A 22 32.29 4.31 -11.93
C ILE A 22 31.83 3.16 -11.03
N ASP A 23 32.75 2.52 -10.31
CA ASP A 23 32.43 1.44 -9.39
C ASP A 23 31.46 1.92 -8.28
N ALA A 24 31.73 3.09 -7.69
CA ALA A 24 30.86 3.68 -6.66
C ALA A 24 29.47 4.05 -7.23
N LEU A 25 29.40 4.52 -8.47
CA LEU A 25 28.12 4.79 -9.13
C LEU A 25 27.35 3.49 -9.37
N THR A 26 28.01 2.44 -9.85
CA THR A 26 27.39 1.13 -10.06
C THR A 26 26.85 0.54 -8.77
N GLU A 27 27.60 0.60 -7.68
CA GLU A 27 27.15 0.14 -6.36
C GLU A 27 25.91 0.91 -5.87
N LYS A 28 25.89 2.22 -6.06
CA LYS A 28 24.74 3.07 -5.71
C LYS A 28 23.49 2.73 -6.53
N ASP A 29 23.65 2.46 -7.84
CA ASP A 29 22.55 2.09 -8.72
C ASP A 29 22.02 0.70 -8.36
N GLU A 30 22.89 -0.26 -8.02
CA GLU A 30 22.47 -1.59 -7.55
C GLU A 30 21.70 -1.51 -6.23
N ASP A 31 22.15 -0.70 -5.28
CA ASP A 31 21.46 -0.46 -4.01
C ASP A 31 20.09 0.17 -4.21
N PHE A 32 19.98 1.13 -5.10
CA PHE A 32 18.70 1.75 -5.46
C PHE A 32 17.73 0.75 -6.06
N LEU A 33 18.18 -0.07 -7.02
CA LEU A 33 17.36 -1.12 -7.65
C LEU A 33 16.92 -2.19 -6.64
N ARG A 34 17.81 -2.58 -5.74
CA ARG A 34 17.48 -3.54 -4.67
C ARG A 34 16.39 -2.98 -3.77
N HIS A 35 16.53 -1.74 -3.31
CA HIS A 35 15.54 -1.09 -2.46
C HIS A 35 14.17 -0.93 -3.16
N ALA A 36 14.15 -0.56 -4.43
CA ALA A 36 12.93 -0.47 -5.22
C ALA A 36 12.22 -1.83 -5.34
N ARG A 37 12.96 -2.92 -5.53
CA ARG A 37 12.40 -4.28 -5.56
C ARG A 37 11.82 -4.71 -4.21
N GLU A 38 12.49 -4.38 -3.11
CA GLU A 38 12.02 -4.66 -1.75
C GLU A 38 10.70 -3.93 -1.46
N ILE A 39 10.58 -2.65 -1.83
CA ILE A 39 9.34 -1.88 -1.69
C ILE A 39 8.23 -2.47 -2.56
N ALA A 40 8.50 -2.82 -3.80
CA ALA A 40 7.51 -3.44 -4.69
C ALA A 40 7.00 -4.78 -4.14
N ALA A 41 7.90 -5.63 -3.64
CA ALA A 41 7.53 -6.90 -2.99
C ALA A 41 6.67 -6.67 -1.74
N LEU A 42 7.01 -5.66 -0.93
CA LEU A 42 6.27 -5.28 0.26
C LEU A 42 4.85 -4.82 -0.08
N ARG A 43 4.68 -4.00 -1.12
CA ARG A 43 3.37 -3.52 -1.59
C ARG A 43 2.47 -4.66 -2.04
N ARG A 44 3.01 -5.61 -2.82
CA ARG A 44 2.28 -6.80 -3.26
C ARG A 44 1.81 -7.66 -2.08
N SER A 45 2.70 -7.89 -1.12
CA SER A 45 2.37 -8.64 0.09
C SER A 45 1.32 -7.91 0.94
N ALA A 46 1.42 -6.59 1.06
CA ALA A 46 0.45 -5.77 1.78
C ALA A 46 -0.93 -5.81 1.14
N ALA A 47 -1.01 -5.74 -0.20
CA ALA A 47 -2.27 -5.84 -0.94
C ALA A 47 -2.94 -7.20 -0.74
N ALA A 48 -2.17 -8.30 -0.82
CA ALA A 48 -2.68 -9.64 -0.53
C ALA A 48 -3.14 -9.76 0.93
N GLY A 49 -2.43 -9.16 1.87
CA GLY A 49 -2.83 -9.10 3.28
C GLY A 49 -4.14 -8.34 3.50
N LEU A 50 -4.36 -7.24 2.80
CA LEU A 50 -5.61 -6.48 2.83
C LEU A 50 -6.78 -7.32 2.31
N HIS A 51 -6.59 -8.00 1.18
CA HIS A 51 -7.60 -8.92 0.64
C HIS A 51 -7.90 -10.06 1.63
N ALA A 52 -6.89 -10.62 2.29
CA ALA A 52 -7.07 -11.67 3.29
C ALA A 52 -7.92 -11.20 4.49
N ILE A 53 -7.77 -9.95 4.93
CA ILE A 53 -8.62 -9.36 5.98
C ILE A 53 -10.08 -9.30 5.50
N CYS A 54 -10.33 -8.78 4.29
CA CYS A 54 -11.66 -8.71 3.70
C CYS A 54 -12.28 -10.10 3.49
N SER A 55 -11.52 -11.04 2.94
CA SER A 55 -11.94 -12.42 2.72
C SER A 55 -12.26 -13.16 4.02
N GLY A 56 -11.44 -12.97 5.04
CA GLY A 56 -11.68 -13.52 6.39
C GLY A 56 -12.97 -13.00 7.02
N PHE A 57 -13.24 -11.70 6.89
CA PHE A 57 -14.47 -11.06 7.33
C PHE A 57 -15.70 -11.65 6.61
N VAL A 58 -15.68 -11.68 5.28
CA VAL A 58 -16.77 -12.21 4.46
C VAL A 58 -17.00 -13.69 4.75
N GLY A 59 -15.94 -14.50 4.82
CA GLY A 59 -16.06 -15.92 5.13
C GLY A 59 -16.61 -16.20 6.53
N SER A 60 -16.26 -15.35 7.51
CA SER A 60 -16.80 -15.47 8.87
C SER A 60 -18.29 -15.17 8.94
N LEU A 61 -18.75 -14.13 8.24
CA LEU A 61 -20.19 -13.82 8.17
C LEU A 61 -20.98 -14.86 7.38
N ASN A 62 -20.49 -15.29 6.23
CA ASN A 62 -21.18 -16.27 5.38
C ASN A 62 -21.39 -17.61 6.08
N ARG A 63 -20.53 -18.01 7.01
CA ARG A 63 -20.75 -19.21 7.84
C ARG A 63 -21.92 -19.09 8.82
N LEU A 64 -22.32 -17.89 9.17
CA LEU A 64 -23.40 -17.60 10.11
C LEU A 64 -24.71 -17.24 9.41
N LEU A 65 -24.63 -16.79 8.17
CA LEU A 65 -25.81 -16.40 7.39
C LEU A 65 -26.53 -17.65 6.86
N SER A 66 -27.86 -17.65 6.96
CA SER A 66 -28.71 -18.76 6.49
C SER A 66 -29.55 -18.45 5.25
N ARG A 67 -29.70 -17.17 4.88
CA ARG A 67 -30.60 -16.71 3.81
C ARG A 67 -29.98 -15.81 2.76
N SER A 68 -28.78 -15.34 3.01
CA SER A 68 -28.08 -14.43 2.12
C SER A 68 -26.61 -14.77 2.09
N GLU A 69 -25.95 -14.33 1.05
CA GLU A 69 -24.50 -14.45 0.88
C GLU A 69 -23.90 -13.07 0.67
N ILE A 70 -22.76 -12.83 1.31
CA ILE A 70 -21.96 -11.65 1.12
C ILE A 70 -20.91 -11.98 0.06
N VAL A 71 -20.73 -11.08 -0.90
CA VAL A 71 -19.80 -11.27 -2.01
C VAL A 71 -18.62 -10.32 -1.84
N LEU A 72 -17.42 -10.87 -1.98
CA LEU A 72 -16.18 -10.10 -2.12
C LEU A 72 -15.74 -10.11 -3.58
N ASP A 73 -15.47 -8.95 -4.13
CA ASP A 73 -14.94 -8.77 -5.47
C ASP A 73 -13.60 -8.02 -5.43
N PRO A 74 -12.51 -8.59 -5.98
CA PRO A 74 -12.42 -9.95 -6.54
C PRO A 74 -12.49 -11.03 -5.44
N PRO A 75 -13.03 -12.22 -5.75
CA PRO A 75 -13.14 -13.29 -4.77
C PRO A 75 -11.79 -13.88 -4.36
N GLU A 76 -10.80 -13.80 -5.25
CA GLU A 76 -9.44 -14.24 -5.04
C GLU A 76 -8.46 -13.13 -5.44
N PHE A 77 -7.36 -13.02 -4.72
CA PHE A 77 -6.32 -12.05 -5.00
C PHE A 77 -4.94 -12.61 -4.66
N SER A 78 -4.05 -12.63 -5.64
CA SER A 78 -2.65 -12.97 -5.44
C SER A 78 -1.76 -11.73 -5.41
N PRO A 79 -0.56 -11.77 -4.83
CA PRO A 79 0.38 -10.64 -4.85
C PRO A 79 0.69 -10.12 -6.27
N ASP A 80 0.69 -11.00 -7.26
CA ASP A 80 0.95 -10.64 -8.66
C ASP A 80 -0.20 -9.90 -9.35
N ALA A 81 -1.40 -9.94 -8.76
CA ALA A 81 -2.54 -9.17 -9.25
C ALA A 81 -2.48 -7.68 -8.86
N PHE A 82 -1.59 -7.30 -7.94
CA PHE A 82 -1.40 -5.92 -7.54
C PHE A 82 -0.89 -5.06 -8.71
N GLN A 83 -1.57 -3.94 -8.95
CA GLN A 83 -1.23 -2.98 -10.00
C GLN A 83 -0.46 -1.81 -9.39
N GLU A 84 0.83 -1.73 -9.67
CA GLU A 84 1.75 -0.71 -9.12
C GLU A 84 1.42 0.70 -9.60
N GLU A 85 0.98 0.84 -10.86
CA GLU A 85 0.75 2.14 -11.52
C GLU A 85 -0.74 2.50 -11.63
N ALA A 86 -1.62 1.72 -10.99
CA ALA A 86 -3.06 1.91 -11.06
C ALA A 86 -3.71 1.75 -9.70
N LYS A 87 -4.98 2.14 -9.64
CA LYS A 87 -5.82 1.91 -8.47
C LYS A 87 -6.23 0.44 -8.39
N ASN A 88 -6.12 -0.12 -7.21
CA ASN A 88 -6.60 -1.44 -6.86
C ASN A 88 -7.90 -1.29 -6.07
N LEU A 89 -8.84 -2.20 -6.27
CA LEU A 89 -10.17 -2.10 -5.70
C LEU A 89 -10.61 -3.45 -5.14
N PHE A 90 -11.09 -3.44 -3.89
CA PHE A 90 -11.83 -4.54 -3.28
C PHE A 90 -13.22 -4.04 -2.90
N GLN A 91 -14.23 -4.85 -3.11
CA GLN A 91 -15.60 -4.49 -2.82
C GLN A 91 -16.32 -5.63 -2.09
N ILE A 92 -16.91 -5.30 -0.94
CA ILE A 92 -17.79 -6.20 -0.20
C ILE A 92 -19.22 -5.73 -0.41
N ASN A 93 -20.09 -6.59 -0.92
CA ASN A 93 -21.48 -6.27 -1.21
C ASN A 93 -22.43 -7.13 -0.38
N VAL A 94 -23.31 -6.44 0.36
CA VAL A 94 -24.36 -7.01 1.17
C VAL A 94 -25.69 -6.45 0.69
N GLN A 95 -26.30 -7.06 -0.31
CA GLN A 95 -27.61 -6.66 -0.82
C GLN A 95 -27.70 -5.15 -1.17
N GLY A 96 -26.72 -4.64 -1.89
CA GLY A 96 -26.65 -3.24 -2.30
C GLY A 96 -25.98 -2.30 -1.26
N ARG A 97 -25.66 -2.79 -0.06
CA ARG A 97 -24.79 -2.11 0.88
C ARG A 97 -23.36 -2.46 0.58
N ILE A 98 -22.52 -1.48 0.30
CA ILE A 98 -21.20 -1.69 -0.28
C ILE A 98 -20.14 -1.08 0.64
N LEU A 99 -19.15 -1.91 1.00
CA LEU A 99 -17.87 -1.47 1.50
C LEU A 99 -16.85 -1.56 0.35
N GLN A 100 -16.29 -0.43 -0.02
CA GLN A 100 -15.32 -0.31 -1.08
C GLN A 100 -13.98 0.11 -0.51
N VAL A 101 -12.93 -0.62 -0.84
CA VAL A 101 -11.56 -0.34 -0.46
C VAL A 101 -10.77 -0.08 -1.74
N GLU A 102 -10.43 1.18 -1.99
CA GLU A 102 -9.63 1.60 -3.13
C GLU A 102 -8.24 2.02 -2.63
N PHE A 103 -7.18 1.54 -3.26
CA PHE A 103 -5.81 1.85 -2.85
C PHE A 103 -4.83 1.82 -4.01
N GLU A 104 -3.72 2.52 -3.84
CA GLU A 104 -2.66 2.66 -4.85
C GLU A 104 -1.29 2.78 -4.18
N ALA A 105 -0.24 2.60 -4.99
CA ALA A 105 1.12 2.84 -4.54
C ALA A 105 1.35 4.34 -4.27
N ALA A 106 1.90 4.67 -3.12
CA ALA A 106 2.39 6.02 -2.86
C ALA A 106 3.68 6.29 -3.66
N PRO A 107 3.99 7.56 -4.03
CA PRO A 107 5.18 7.89 -4.81
C PRO A 107 6.53 7.55 -4.14
N GLY A 108 6.51 6.95 -2.97
CA GLY A 108 7.68 6.52 -2.21
C GLY A 108 7.29 6.16 -0.78
N LEU A 109 8.22 6.28 0.14
CA LEU A 109 7.93 6.29 1.57
C LEU A 109 7.60 7.74 1.95
N ILE A 110 6.33 7.99 2.26
CA ILE A 110 5.82 9.32 2.56
C ILE A 110 5.35 9.34 4.02
N SER A 111 5.52 10.48 4.69
CA SER A 111 4.83 10.82 5.92
C SER A 111 4.12 12.16 5.73
N THR A 112 2.90 12.27 6.24
CA THR A 112 2.12 13.51 6.20
C THR A 112 2.03 14.14 7.60
N GLU A 113 1.59 15.40 7.67
CA GLU A 113 1.36 16.08 8.95
C GLU A 113 0.27 15.38 9.78
N ASP A 114 -0.74 14.81 9.09
CA ASP A 114 -1.86 14.09 9.72
C ASP A 114 -1.45 12.67 10.13
N LEU A 115 -0.63 12.00 9.33
CA LEU A 115 -0.10 10.68 9.62
C LEU A 115 1.42 10.73 9.66
N ARG A 116 1.99 10.85 10.86
CA ARG A 116 3.45 10.94 11.08
C ARG A 116 4.20 9.62 10.88
N LEU A 117 3.50 8.57 10.50
CA LEU A 117 4.09 7.26 10.19
C LEU A 117 4.40 7.17 8.70
N PRO A 118 5.59 6.68 8.31
CA PRO A 118 5.88 6.44 6.91
C PRO A 118 4.95 5.36 6.34
N TYR A 119 4.46 5.56 5.13
CA TYR A 119 3.61 4.62 4.41
C TYR A 119 4.03 4.46 2.95
N THR A 120 3.69 3.34 2.34
CA THR A 120 4.02 3.02 0.94
C THR A 120 2.81 2.73 0.07
N LEU A 121 1.64 2.50 0.67
CA LEU A 121 0.34 2.41 0.01
C LEU A 121 -0.62 3.36 0.68
N GLN A 122 -1.46 3.99 -0.13
CA GLN A 122 -2.50 4.92 0.33
C GLN A 122 -3.82 4.59 -0.36
N GLY A 123 -4.92 4.97 0.26
CA GLY A 123 -6.24 4.73 -0.31
C GLY A 123 -7.36 5.29 0.54
N VAL A 124 -8.54 4.79 0.26
CA VAL A 124 -9.78 5.19 0.92
C VAL A 124 -10.67 3.97 1.15
N VAL A 125 -11.40 4.00 2.24
CA VAL A 125 -12.50 3.07 2.52
C VAL A 125 -13.79 3.86 2.43
N ARG A 126 -14.72 3.40 1.60
CA ARG A 126 -16.04 4.01 1.44
C ARG A 126 -17.12 3.02 1.83
N ALA A 127 -18.08 3.49 2.61
CA ALA A 127 -19.26 2.75 3.00
C ALA A 127 -20.50 3.47 2.46
N PHE A 128 -21.29 2.80 1.62
CA PHE A 128 -22.49 3.37 1.04
C PHE A 128 -23.52 2.31 0.68
N ASN A 129 -24.77 2.72 0.55
CA ASN A 129 -25.82 1.93 -0.12
C ASN A 129 -26.48 2.78 -1.21
N GLN A 130 -27.27 2.15 -2.09
CA GLN A 130 -27.93 2.85 -3.19
C GLN A 130 -28.86 3.96 -2.68
N GLU A 131 -29.56 3.75 -1.58
CA GLU A 131 -30.43 4.78 -0.98
C GLU A 131 -29.62 5.96 -0.44
N LEU A 132 -28.43 5.72 0.12
CA LEU A 132 -27.53 6.78 0.60
C LEU A 132 -26.88 7.53 -0.55
N LEU A 133 -26.54 6.87 -1.65
CA LEU A 133 -26.03 7.52 -2.86
C LEU A 133 -27.04 8.52 -3.43
N ASP A 134 -28.31 8.13 -3.50
CA ASP A 134 -29.40 9.01 -3.94
C ASP A 134 -29.54 10.24 -3.03
N ARG A 135 -29.12 10.13 -1.77
CA ARG A 135 -29.08 11.22 -0.80
C ARG A 135 -27.73 11.91 -0.68
N SER A 136 -26.72 11.53 -1.50
CA SER A 136 -25.33 12.04 -1.45
C SER A 136 -24.63 11.80 -0.11
N LEU A 137 -25.03 10.77 0.65
CA LEU A 137 -24.40 10.39 1.91
C LEU A 137 -23.39 9.27 1.67
N ILE A 138 -22.13 9.59 1.58
CA ILE A 138 -21.01 8.64 1.49
C ILE A 138 -20.11 8.86 2.70
N GLU A 139 -19.85 7.81 3.46
CA GLU A 139 -18.79 7.82 4.46
C GLU A 139 -17.48 7.43 3.82
N GLU A 140 -16.45 8.22 4.02
CA GLU A 140 -15.13 7.99 3.50
C GLU A 140 -14.08 8.17 4.60
N GLN A 141 -13.16 7.20 4.70
CA GLN A 141 -12.03 7.25 5.60
C GLN A 141 -10.75 6.95 4.81
N LEU A 142 -9.66 7.59 5.20
CA LEU A 142 -8.36 7.36 4.58
C LEU A 142 -7.79 6.02 5.03
N LEU A 143 -7.00 5.41 4.16
CA LEU A 143 -6.37 4.12 4.37
C LEU A 143 -4.89 4.19 4.02
N PHE A 144 -4.02 3.68 4.89
CA PHE A 144 -2.58 3.66 4.69
C PHE A 144 -1.99 2.32 5.10
N TYR A 145 -1.00 1.85 4.33
CA TYR A 145 -0.12 0.77 4.79
C TYR A 145 1.13 1.39 5.39
N THR A 146 1.20 1.37 6.70
CA THR A 146 2.23 2.05 7.49
C THR A 146 3.39 1.13 7.84
N LEU A 147 4.58 1.73 7.90
CA LEU A 147 5.85 1.08 8.22
C LEU A 147 6.36 1.65 9.55
N GLU A 148 5.90 1.12 10.65
CA GLU A 148 6.37 1.49 11.98
C GLU A 148 7.40 0.45 12.45
N LYS A 149 8.64 0.90 12.69
CA LYS A 149 9.86 0.14 13.07
C LYS A 149 9.81 -1.40 12.97
N GLU A 150 8.87 -2.08 13.64
CA GLU A 150 8.69 -3.53 13.61
C GLU A 150 7.27 -3.97 13.22
N LYS A 151 6.32 -3.03 13.12
CA LYS A 151 4.94 -3.29 12.72
C LYS A 151 4.65 -2.69 11.37
N LYS A 152 4.35 -3.54 10.41
CA LYS A 152 3.82 -3.16 9.10
C LYS A 152 2.36 -3.54 9.07
N MET A 153 1.47 -2.55 8.89
CA MET A 153 0.04 -2.81 8.97
C MET A 153 -0.81 -1.80 8.21
N TRP A 154 -1.97 -2.23 7.80
CA TRP A 154 -3.00 -1.33 7.30
C TRP A 154 -3.63 -0.57 8.44
N ARG A 155 -3.81 0.74 8.26
CA ARG A 155 -4.45 1.64 9.22
C ARG A 155 -5.46 2.52 8.52
N PHE A 156 -6.61 2.71 9.16
CA PHE A 156 -7.56 3.73 8.76
C PHE A 156 -7.28 5.06 9.50
N PHE A 157 -7.68 6.14 8.89
CA PHE A 157 -7.66 7.48 9.46
C PHE A 157 -8.96 8.21 9.09
N ASP A 158 -9.73 8.62 10.08
CA ASP A 158 -10.92 9.44 9.91
C ASP A 158 -10.54 10.91 10.07
N ALA A 159 -10.50 11.65 8.96
CA ALA A 159 -10.11 13.06 8.94
C ALA A 159 -11.08 13.98 9.68
N ARG A 160 -12.34 13.55 9.93
CA ARG A 160 -13.35 14.35 10.65
C ARG A 160 -13.17 14.26 12.15
N THR A 161 -12.85 13.09 12.64
CA THR A 161 -12.74 12.81 14.08
C THR A 161 -11.31 12.68 14.57
N TYR A 162 -10.33 12.69 13.68
CA TYR A 162 -8.91 12.43 13.91
C TYR A 162 -8.65 11.07 14.56
N ARG A 163 -9.58 10.11 14.40
CA ARG A 163 -9.40 8.74 14.89
C ARG A 163 -8.60 7.93 13.89
N SER A 164 -7.67 7.16 14.40
CA SER A 164 -6.88 6.22 13.62
C SER A 164 -6.77 4.90 14.36
N GLY A 165 -6.72 3.81 13.64
CA GLY A 165 -6.58 2.48 14.20
C GLY A 165 -6.19 1.45 13.13
N PRO A 166 -5.98 0.18 13.53
CA PRO A 166 -5.71 -0.88 12.58
C PRO A 166 -6.93 -1.11 11.68
N PHE A 167 -6.66 -1.40 10.41
CA PHE A 167 -7.68 -1.94 9.50
C PHE A 167 -7.68 -3.46 9.67
N ASP A 168 -8.65 -3.96 10.37
CA ASP A 168 -8.81 -5.38 10.71
C ASP A 168 -10.29 -5.80 10.62
N GLN A 169 -10.59 -7.02 11.02
CA GLN A 169 -11.97 -7.50 11.00
C GLN A 169 -12.89 -6.73 11.94
N GLU A 170 -12.40 -6.28 13.10
CA GLU A 170 -13.17 -5.49 14.06
C GLU A 170 -13.60 -4.14 13.48
N TYR A 171 -12.68 -3.51 12.74
CA TYR A 171 -12.99 -2.28 12.01
C TYR A 171 -14.06 -2.52 10.92
N LEU A 172 -13.96 -3.62 10.15
CA LEU A 172 -14.95 -3.97 9.13
C LEU A 172 -16.33 -4.28 9.75
N ILE A 173 -16.37 -4.94 10.92
CA ILE A 173 -17.60 -5.15 11.68
C ILE A 173 -18.24 -3.80 12.00
N SER A 174 -17.46 -2.88 12.58
CA SER A 174 -17.95 -1.56 12.97
C SER A 174 -18.48 -0.74 11.78
N LEU A 175 -17.84 -0.82 10.63
CA LEU A 175 -18.33 -0.18 9.40
C LEU A 175 -19.63 -0.82 8.89
N MET A 176 -19.71 -2.15 8.93
CA MET A 176 -20.88 -2.87 8.46
C MET A 176 -22.10 -2.60 9.36
N GLU A 177 -21.91 -2.54 10.69
CA GLU A 177 -22.96 -2.19 11.64
C GLU A 177 -23.56 -0.79 11.40
N GLN A 178 -22.78 0.14 10.85
CA GLN A 178 -23.26 1.47 10.46
C GLN A 178 -24.06 1.48 9.15
N LEU A 179 -23.89 0.44 8.33
CA LEU A 179 -24.58 0.30 7.04
C LEU A 179 -25.92 -0.46 7.12
N ILE A 180 -26.11 -1.24 8.16
CA ILE A 180 -27.30 -2.08 8.37
C ILE A 180 -28.31 -1.37 9.25
#